data_3dfb88c20705814d0459426aa9e5bd9d
#
_entry.id   3dfb88c20705814d0459426aa9e5bd9d
#
_cell.length_a   1.000
_cell.length_b   1.000
_cell.length_c   1.000
_cell.angle_alpha   90.00
_cell.angle_beta   90.00
_cell.angle_gamma   90.00
#
_symmetry.space_group_name_H-M   'P 1'
#
loop_
_entity.id
_entity.type
_entity.pdbx_description
1 polymer ?
#
loop_
_entity_poly.entity_id
_entity_poly.type
_entity_poly.pdbx_seq_one_letter_code
_entity_poly.pdbx_strand_id
1 'polypeptide(L)'
;MINFWIDLPILLRFVLLAILGVVGGAVANYVIYTWCWFPRAIDPWAQPDEKAPPRRPIDRVPIFGWWTLSRESSLHGRGFWIRPMLIEVGLAIALPLLYWYETQFGGLLPLDQLAGVQAAAVLKGFQGWGHTIFFSHAVLLFLMVAATFIDFDEQTIPDEITIPGTLFALLFASLTINGFMPTSLPIGGQPTVFLQSTFSMPWLPVDPKWWTRTGLMTGLLIWSGWCFALADRRLILRRGMAKAIEYFCAGLVRHPTWKLLLGIWLVGLVAISIVYSIGDTHWLGLLSSLIGLAVGGGVVWAIRLIASSAMGVEAMGFGDVTLMAMIGAFVGWQAAVMAFFLAPFAAIAIVLLQYIVTRQPRVPFGPYLCAGTALTVIGWDAVSNQWLMPNLDALGSFILWLCLTMLGLMGVMLFVWRHIKQAIFSR
;
A
#
# COMPACT_ATOMS: atom_id res chain seq x y z
N MET A 1 -1.25 23.04 -14.56
CA MET A 1 -0.28 22.80 -13.46
C MET A 1 0.87 21.89 -13.87
N ILE A 2 0.63 20.72 -14.48
CA ILE A 2 1.71 19.78 -14.88
C ILE A 2 2.71 20.45 -15.84
N ASN A 3 2.26 21.20 -16.85
CA ASN A 3 3.15 21.89 -17.79
C ASN A 3 4.09 22.89 -17.09
N PHE A 4 3.57 23.68 -16.14
CA PHE A 4 4.40 24.58 -15.35
C PHE A 4 5.49 23.83 -14.56
N TRP A 5 5.18 22.68 -14.00
CA TRP A 5 6.15 21.83 -13.29
C TRP A 5 7.22 21.28 -14.22
N ILE A 6 6.82 20.84 -15.44
CA ILE A 6 7.74 20.28 -16.44
C ILE A 6 8.69 21.36 -16.99
N ASP A 7 8.24 22.61 -17.06
CA ASP A 7 9.04 23.74 -17.55
C ASP A 7 10.12 24.21 -16.54
N LEU A 8 10.00 23.82 -15.26
CA LEU A 8 11.02 24.15 -14.27
C LEU A 8 12.34 23.40 -14.53
N PRO A 9 13.50 24.02 -14.29
CA PRO A 9 14.79 23.34 -14.33
C PRO A 9 14.81 22.11 -13.42
N ILE A 10 15.39 21.02 -13.90
CA ILE A 10 15.38 19.73 -13.18
C ILE A 10 15.99 19.84 -11.78
N LEU A 11 17.06 20.63 -11.64
CA LEU A 11 17.69 20.88 -10.33
C LEU A 11 16.71 21.53 -9.35
N LEU A 12 15.93 22.51 -9.82
CA LEU A 12 14.92 23.16 -8.98
C LEU A 12 13.83 22.19 -8.57
N ARG A 13 13.38 21.30 -9.48
CA ARG A 13 12.43 20.24 -9.15
C ARG A 13 12.97 19.33 -8.07
N PHE A 14 14.23 18.91 -8.14
CA PHE A 14 14.86 18.07 -7.11
C PHE A 14 14.95 18.78 -5.76
N VAL A 15 15.33 20.06 -5.74
CA VAL A 15 15.38 20.84 -4.48
C VAL A 15 13.99 20.98 -3.87
N LEU A 16 12.97 21.29 -4.67
CA LEU A 16 11.59 21.38 -4.19
C LEU A 16 11.07 20.04 -3.65
N LEU A 17 11.38 18.94 -4.35
CA LEU A 17 11.01 17.59 -3.90
C LEU A 17 11.76 17.19 -2.62
N ALA A 18 13.03 17.56 -2.47
CA ALA A 18 13.78 17.33 -1.23
C ALA A 18 13.15 18.10 -0.07
N ILE A 19 12.77 19.37 -0.26
CA ILE A 19 12.05 20.14 0.74
C ILE A 19 10.72 19.51 1.10
N LEU A 20 9.93 19.08 0.09
CA LEU A 20 8.68 18.34 0.30
C LEU A 20 8.91 17.03 1.04
N GLY A 21 10.01 16.33 0.75
CA GLY A 21 10.41 15.12 1.45
C GLY A 21 10.72 15.37 2.93
N VAL A 22 11.43 16.45 3.24
CA VAL A 22 11.69 16.88 4.62
C VAL A 22 10.39 17.20 5.37
N VAL A 23 9.52 18.01 4.77
CA VAL A 23 8.22 18.37 5.36
C VAL A 23 7.35 17.14 5.54
N GLY A 24 7.26 16.28 4.51
CA GLY A 24 6.54 15.03 4.59
C GLY A 24 7.11 14.08 5.66
N GLY A 25 8.43 14.05 5.82
CA GLY A 25 9.10 13.32 6.90
C GLY A 25 8.70 13.83 8.29
N ALA A 26 8.62 15.13 8.46
CA ALA A 26 8.15 15.74 9.72
C ALA A 26 6.67 15.38 9.98
N VAL A 27 5.81 15.44 8.95
CA VAL A 27 4.41 14.99 9.05
C VAL A 27 4.33 13.48 9.35
N ALA A 28 5.13 12.66 8.68
CA ALA A 28 5.19 11.23 8.97
C ALA A 28 5.60 10.95 10.42
N ASN A 29 6.60 11.65 10.96
CA ASN A 29 6.99 11.55 12.36
C ASN A 29 5.85 11.95 13.29
N TYR A 30 5.15 13.06 13.00
CA TYR A 30 3.98 13.46 13.77
C TYR A 30 2.93 12.34 13.79
N VAL A 31 2.59 11.76 12.65
CA VAL A 31 1.64 10.65 12.55
C VAL A 31 2.13 9.43 13.32
N ILE A 32 3.40 9.04 13.18
CA ILE A 32 4.01 7.88 13.86
C ILE A 32 3.88 8.01 15.38
N TYR A 33 4.07 9.20 15.93
CA TYR A 33 4.08 9.38 17.39
C TYR A 33 2.74 9.81 17.99
N THR A 34 1.76 10.26 17.18
CA THR A 34 0.46 10.75 17.67
C THR A 34 -0.73 9.89 17.28
N TRP A 35 -0.69 9.21 16.12
CA TRP A 35 -1.79 8.36 15.63
C TRP A 35 -1.62 6.88 15.97
N CYS A 36 -0.53 6.54 16.64
CA CYS A 36 -0.31 5.21 17.19
C CYS A 36 -1.25 4.95 18.38
N TRP A 37 -1.44 3.69 18.74
CA TRP A 37 -2.31 3.29 19.86
C TRP A 37 -1.82 3.81 21.21
N PHE A 38 -0.48 3.92 21.39
CA PHE A 38 0.16 4.50 22.56
C PHE A 38 0.94 5.77 22.18
N PRO A 39 0.25 6.95 22.11
CA PRO A 39 0.87 8.20 21.71
C PRO A 39 2.07 8.55 22.59
N ARG A 40 3.15 9.05 21.97
CA ARG A 40 4.39 9.42 22.64
C ARG A 40 4.61 10.92 22.52
N ALA A 41 4.92 11.57 23.62
CA ALA A 41 5.19 13.02 23.68
C ALA A 41 6.60 13.39 23.15
N ILE A 42 7.07 12.70 22.10
CA ILE A 42 8.41 12.86 21.54
C ILE A 42 8.41 13.92 20.43
N ASP A 43 7.34 13.96 19.64
CA ASP A 43 7.27 14.83 18.46
C ASP A 43 7.35 16.32 18.82
N PRO A 44 8.12 17.14 18.07
CA PRO A 44 8.29 18.57 18.32
C PRO A 44 7.00 19.39 18.29
N TRP A 45 5.98 18.90 17.55
CA TRP A 45 4.68 19.56 17.36
C TRP A 45 3.61 19.05 18.34
N ALA A 46 3.84 17.90 18.98
CA ALA A 46 2.97 17.37 20.02
C ALA A 46 3.18 18.12 21.35
N GLN A 47 2.24 17.95 22.28
CA GLN A 47 2.43 18.46 23.65
C GLN A 47 3.62 17.74 24.29
N PRO A 48 4.60 18.47 24.86
CA PRO A 48 5.74 17.87 25.51
C PRO A 48 5.32 17.14 26.79
N ASP A 49 6.14 16.18 27.22
CA ASP A 49 6.02 15.57 28.55
C ASP A 49 6.12 16.65 29.64
N GLU A 50 5.40 16.49 30.74
CA GLU A 50 5.41 17.45 31.87
C GLU A 50 6.82 17.68 32.44
N LYS A 51 7.70 16.69 32.35
CA LYS A 51 9.09 16.76 32.82
C LYS A 51 10.06 17.27 31.76
N ALA A 52 9.59 17.48 30.53
CA ALA A 52 10.45 17.97 29.45
C ALA A 52 10.72 19.48 29.57
N PRO A 53 11.89 19.94 29.15
CA PRO A 53 12.17 21.36 29.06
C PRO A 53 11.26 22.03 28.03
N PRO A 54 10.94 23.31 28.16
CA PRO A 54 10.06 24.02 27.25
C PRO A 54 10.60 23.94 25.80
N ARG A 55 9.71 23.70 24.85
CA ARG A 55 10.05 23.61 23.42
C ARG A 55 10.53 24.97 22.91
N ARG A 56 11.65 24.93 22.17
CA ARG A 56 12.23 26.10 21.49
C ARG A 56 11.76 26.14 20.03
N PRO A 57 11.72 27.32 19.39
CA PRO A 57 11.38 27.41 17.96
C PRO A 57 12.26 26.52 17.07
N ILE A 58 13.56 26.39 17.41
CA ILE A 58 14.50 25.55 16.68
C ILE A 58 14.17 24.05 16.75
N ASP A 59 13.50 23.60 17.82
CA ASP A 59 13.10 22.19 17.98
C ASP A 59 12.10 21.75 16.90
N ARG A 60 11.37 22.72 16.33
CA ARG A 60 10.38 22.51 15.26
C ARG A 60 10.95 22.57 13.85
N VAL A 61 12.24 22.89 13.72
CA VAL A 61 12.91 22.87 12.41
C VAL A 61 13.21 21.43 12.04
N PRO A 62 12.68 20.90 10.93
CA PRO A 62 12.93 19.53 10.55
C PRO A 62 14.42 19.20 10.48
N ILE A 63 14.80 17.98 10.74
CA ILE A 63 16.15 17.43 10.84
C ILE A 63 16.93 18.03 12.03
N PHE A 64 17.15 19.34 12.05
CA PHE A 64 17.93 20.03 13.09
C PHE A 64 17.24 19.99 14.44
N GLY A 65 15.93 20.09 14.47
CA GLY A 65 15.13 20.05 15.70
C GLY A 65 15.33 18.75 16.47
N TRP A 66 15.46 17.63 15.79
CA TRP A 66 15.72 16.34 16.44
C TRP A 66 17.06 16.33 17.15
N TRP A 67 18.09 16.94 16.56
CA TRP A 67 19.38 17.05 17.22
C TRP A 67 19.29 17.92 18.49
N THR A 68 18.59 19.04 18.43
CA THR A 68 18.42 19.90 19.64
C THR A 68 17.58 19.22 20.72
N LEU A 69 16.64 18.33 20.34
CA LEU A 69 15.85 17.51 21.25
C LEU A 69 16.66 16.40 21.92
N SER A 70 17.90 16.13 21.49
CA SER A 70 18.78 15.15 22.14
C SER A 70 19.00 15.41 23.65
N ARG A 71 18.77 16.67 24.12
CA ARG A 71 18.76 17.06 25.54
C ARG A 71 17.70 16.30 26.36
N GLU A 72 16.65 15.77 25.73
CA GLU A 72 15.58 15.00 26.37
C GLU A 72 15.90 13.47 26.44
N SER A 73 17.14 13.09 26.15
CA SER A 73 17.57 11.69 26.18
C SER A 73 17.43 11.01 27.55
N SER A 74 17.39 11.78 28.63
CA SER A 74 17.11 11.26 29.98
C SER A 74 15.67 10.81 30.16
N LEU A 75 14.71 11.38 29.41
CA LEU A 75 13.28 11.05 29.45
C LEU A 75 12.91 9.96 28.44
N HIS A 76 13.40 10.09 27.21
CA HIS A 76 12.97 9.26 26.10
C HIS A 76 13.97 8.16 25.71
N GLY A 77 15.12 8.10 26.38
CA GLY A 77 16.18 7.13 26.10
C GLY A 77 17.28 7.66 25.16
N ARG A 78 18.46 7.05 25.22
CA ARG A 78 19.60 7.46 24.39
C ARG A 78 19.30 7.17 22.91
N GLY A 79 19.50 8.19 22.06
CA GLY A 79 19.36 8.05 20.60
C GLY A 79 17.93 8.06 20.07
N PHE A 80 16.91 8.38 20.88
CA PHE A 80 15.50 8.45 20.45
C PHE A 80 15.27 9.40 19.27
N TRP A 81 16.08 10.45 19.16
CA TRP A 81 16.02 11.47 18.12
C TRP A 81 16.61 11.04 16.78
N ILE A 82 17.40 9.95 16.73
CA ILE A 82 18.10 9.51 15.52
C ILE A 82 17.09 8.98 14.49
N ARG A 83 16.18 8.10 14.89
CA ARG A 83 15.20 7.48 13.97
C ARG A 83 14.32 8.51 13.26
N PRO A 84 13.66 9.45 13.96
CA PRO A 84 12.84 10.46 13.29
C PRO A 84 13.66 11.40 12.39
N MET A 85 14.87 11.75 12.78
CA MET A 85 15.79 12.50 11.91
C MET A 85 16.12 11.73 10.63
N LEU A 86 16.38 10.41 10.74
CA LEU A 86 16.64 9.55 9.57
C LEU A 86 15.42 9.40 8.67
N ILE A 87 14.20 9.41 9.21
CA ILE A 87 12.97 9.39 8.42
C ILE A 87 12.86 10.67 7.55
N GLU A 88 13.11 11.83 8.13
CA GLU A 88 13.08 13.11 7.41
C GLU A 88 14.16 13.18 6.32
N VAL A 89 15.39 12.82 6.64
CA VAL A 89 16.50 12.74 5.66
C VAL A 89 16.23 11.68 4.60
N GLY A 90 15.73 10.52 5.00
CA GLY A 90 15.38 9.43 4.10
C GLY A 90 14.35 9.83 3.06
N LEU A 91 13.26 10.49 3.48
CA LEU A 91 12.24 10.99 2.57
C LEU A 91 12.72 12.18 1.71
N ALA A 92 13.59 13.03 2.25
CA ALA A 92 14.24 14.10 1.48
C ALA A 92 15.08 13.57 0.31
N ILE A 93 15.65 12.39 0.46
CA ILE A 93 16.44 11.72 -0.58
C ILE A 93 15.54 10.84 -1.45
N ALA A 94 14.64 10.06 -0.85
CA ALA A 94 13.82 9.09 -1.56
C ALA A 94 12.87 9.75 -2.57
N LEU A 95 12.29 10.91 -2.24
CA LEU A 95 11.32 11.56 -3.11
C LEU A 95 11.94 12.09 -4.42
N PRO A 96 13.08 12.82 -4.43
CA PRO A 96 13.79 13.17 -5.66
C PRO A 96 14.29 11.95 -6.45
N LEU A 97 14.76 10.90 -5.76
CA LEU A 97 15.22 9.66 -6.40
C LEU A 97 14.08 8.92 -7.09
N LEU A 98 12.92 8.79 -6.44
CA LEU A 98 11.72 8.19 -7.02
C LEU A 98 11.26 9.00 -8.24
N TYR A 99 11.25 10.34 -8.13
CA TYR A 99 10.92 11.22 -9.23
C TYR A 99 11.86 11.03 -10.42
N TRP A 100 13.17 11.02 -10.16
CA TRP A 100 14.17 10.77 -11.21
C TRP A 100 13.97 9.41 -11.87
N TYR A 101 13.77 8.36 -11.06
CA TYR A 101 13.58 7.00 -11.52
C TYR A 101 12.37 6.87 -12.44
N GLU A 102 11.23 7.41 -12.03
CA GLU A 102 9.96 7.23 -12.74
C GLU A 102 9.81 8.18 -13.94
N THR A 103 10.33 9.41 -13.85
CA THR A 103 10.03 10.43 -14.87
C THR A 103 11.20 10.73 -15.82
N GLN A 104 12.45 10.60 -15.36
CA GLN A 104 13.64 10.95 -16.14
C GLN A 104 14.37 9.72 -16.66
N PHE A 105 14.59 8.75 -15.79
CA PHE A 105 15.25 7.50 -16.13
C PHE A 105 14.32 6.55 -16.89
N GLY A 106 13.00 6.63 -16.64
CA GLY A 106 12.01 5.74 -17.25
C GLY A 106 12.10 4.30 -16.74
N GLY A 107 12.48 4.12 -15.47
CA GLY A 107 12.73 2.79 -14.88
C GLY A 107 11.51 1.87 -14.81
N LEU A 108 10.31 2.39 -15.09
CA LEU A 108 9.09 1.59 -15.23
C LEU A 108 8.89 1.04 -16.64
N LEU A 109 9.72 1.46 -17.62
CA LEU A 109 9.58 1.13 -19.03
C LEU A 109 10.66 0.17 -19.49
N PRO A 110 10.38 -0.81 -20.36
CA PRO A 110 11.36 -1.73 -20.92
C PRO A 110 12.19 -1.05 -22.04
N LEU A 111 12.93 0.00 -21.67
CA LEU A 111 13.70 0.80 -22.63
C LEU A 111 14.85 0.03 -23.26
N ASP A 112 15.37 -0.99 -22.60
CA ASP A 112 16.41 -1.91 -23.08
C ASP A 112 15.95 -2.77 -24.27
N GLN A 113 14.63 -3.00 -24.40
CA GLN A 113 14.02 -3.73 -25.51
C GLN A 113 13.78 -2.86 -26.76
N LEU A 114 13.99 -1.55 -26.64
CA LEU A 114 13.71 -0.57 -27.70
C LEU A 114 15.01 -0.06 -28.33
N ALA A 115 15.03 0.09 -29.66
CA ALA A 115 16.15 0.75 -30.34
C ALA A 115 16.22 2.25 -29.99
N GLY A 116 17.41 2.82 -29.88
CA GLY A 116 17.70 4.13 -29.31
C GLY A 116 16.74 5.28 -29.65
N VAL A 117 16.36 5.49 -30.92
CA VAL A 117 15.41 6.55 -31.33
C VAL A 117 14.00 6.27 -30.80
N GLN A 118 13.58 4.99 -30.79
CA GLN A 118 12.27 4.58 -30.28
C GLN A 118 12.21 4.73 -28.76
N ALA A 119 13.27 4.35 -28.04
CA ALA A 119 13.37 4.52 -26.60
C ALA A 119 13.24 6.01 -26.20
N ALA A 120 13.91 6.92 -26.91
CA ALA A 120 13.83 8.35 -26.65
C ALA A 120 12.41 8.92 -26.94
N ALA A 121 11.75 8.46 -28.00
CA ALA A 121 10.38 8.87 -28.32
C ALA A 121 9.37 8.38 -27.28
N VAL A 122 9.50 7.13 -26.85
CA VAL A 122 8.65 6.54 -25.81
C VAL A 122 8.84 7.25 -24.49
N LEU A 123 10.08 7.50 -24.06
CA LEU A 123 10.37 8.22 -22.83
C LEU A 123 9.77 9.63 -22.85
N LYS A 124 9.89 10.33 -23.97
CA LYS A 124 9.30 11.67 -24.14
C LYS A 124 7.76 11.63 -24.04
N GLY A 125 7.12 10.65 -24.67
CA GLY A 125 5.66 10.46 -24.57
C GLY A 125 5.20 10.09 -23.17
N PHE A 126 6.04 9.35 -22.44
CA PHE A 126 5.76 8.92 -21.07
C PHE A 126 5.89 10.04 -20.02
N GLN A 127 6.62 11.11 -20.30
CA GLN A 127 6.90 12.15 -19.28
C GLN A 127 5.64 12.71 -18.60
N GLY A 128 4.60 13.05 -19.34
CA GLY A 128 3.34 13.56 -18.74
C GLY A 128 2.65 12.53 -17.84
N TRP A 129 2.64 11.29 -18.28
CA TRP A 129 2.07 10.16 -17.55
C TRP A 129 2.92 9.77 -16.32
N GLY A 130 4.24 9.72 -16.48
CA GLY A 130 5.18 9.44 -15.39
C GLY A 130 5.04 10.39 -14.20
N HIS A 131 4.74 11.66 -14.42
CA HIS A 131 4.48 12.61 -13.32
C HIS A 131 3.22 12.25 -12.52
N THR A 132 2.20 11.71 -13.17
CA THR A 132 0.97 11.29 -12.51
C THR A 132 1.20 10.05 -11.67
N ILE A 133 1.97 9.08 -12.18
CA ILE A 133 2.39 7.89 -11.44
C ILE A 133 3.22 8.31 -10.23
N PHE A 134 4.23 9.15 -10.44
CA PHE A 134 5.08 9.65 -9.36
C PHE A 134 4.27 10.28 -8.23
N PHE A 135 3.26 11.11 -8.55
CA PHE A 135 2.43 11.72 -7.53
C PHE A 135 1.68 10.66 -6.71
N SER A 136 1.09 9.66 -7.36
CA SER A 136 0.44 8.52 -6.69
C SER A 136 1.41 7.77 -5.76
N HIS A 137 2.58 7.42 -6.28
CA HIS A 137 3.58 6.67 -5.54
C HIS A 137 4.23 7.50 -4.42
N ALA A 138 4.37 8.82 -4.59
CA ALA A 138 4.85 9.70 -3.52
C ALA A 138 3.90 9.70 -2.31
N VAL A 139 2.59 9.80 -2.54
CA VAL A 139 1.59 9.70 -1.46
C VAL A 139 1.64 8.32 -0.82
N LEU A 140 1.68 7.25 -1.61
CA LEU A 140 1.81 5.89 -1.11
C LEU A 140 3.07 5.71 -0.26
N LEU A 141 4.21 6.27 -0.67
CA LEU A 141 5.47 6.21 0.06
C LEU A 141 5.34 6.81 1.47
N PHE A 142 4.71 7.99 1.62
CA PHE A 142 4.48 8.58 2.93
C PHE A 142 3.59 7.72 3.82
N LEU A 143 2.52 7.16 3.27
CA LEU A 143 1.61 6.27 4.01
C LEU A 143 2.32 4.98 4.44
N MET A 144 3.12 4.38 3.55
CA MET A 144 3.90 3.17 3.85
C MET A 144 4.97 3.43 4.91
N VAL A 145 5.65 4.58 4.88
CA VAL A 145 6.63 4.94 5.91
C VAL A 145 5.95 5.07 7.26
N ALA A 146 4.83 5.79 7.35
CA ALA A 146 4.09 5.92 8.60
C ALA A 146 3.61 4.55 9.13
N ALA A 147 2.97 3.74 8.28
CA ALA A 147 2.51 2.40 8.64
C ALA A 147 3.66 1.49 9.11
N THR A 148 4.79 1.51 8.39
CA THR A 148 5.98 0.72 8.72
C THR A 148 6.50 1.00 10.12
N PHE A 149 6.67 2.27 10.48
CA PHE A 149 7.27 2.61 11.77
C PHE A 149 6.30 2.47 12.94
N ILE A 150 4.99 2.64 12.73
CA ILE A 150 4.00 2.32 13.77
C ILE A 150 3.95 0.81 14.00
N ASP A 151 3.96 0.01 12.92
CA ASP A 151 3.92 -1.44 13.02
C ASP A 151 5.20 -2.02 13.67
N PHE A 152 6.37 -1.40 13.43
CA PHE A 152 7.60 -1.74 14.17
C PHE A 152 7.47 -1.48 15.67
N ASP A 153 6.78 -0.42 16.06
CA ASP A 153 6.66 -0.04 17.47
C ASP A 153 5.58 -0.81 18.21
N GLU A 154 4.42 -1.03 17.57
CA GLU A 154 3.20 -1.51 18.22
C GLU A 154 2.66 -2.82 17.69
N GLN A 155 3.21 -3.33 16.57
CA GLN A 155 2.72 -4.52 15.86
C GLN A 155 1.23 -4.37 15.44
N THR A 156 0.84 -3.15 15.13
CA THR A 156 -0.50 -2.80 14.66
C THR A 156 -0.41 -1.69 13.63
N ILE A 157 -1.27 -1.75 12.62
CA ILE A 157 -1.39 -0.72 11.60
C ILE A 157 -2.71 0.02 11.82
N PRO A 158 -2.69 1.34 12.11
CA PRO A 158 -3.89 2.10 12.39
C PRO A 158 -4.79 2.26 11.15
N ASP A 159 -6.09 2.15 11.37
CA ASP A 159 -7.10 2.42 10.33
C ASP A 159 -7.09 3.90 9.89
N GLU A 160 -6.60 4.79 10.73
CA GLU A 160 -6.38 6.23 10.46
C GLU A 160 -5.40 6.48 9.31
N ILE A 161 -4.55 5.51 8.97
CA ILE A 161 -3.65 5.56 7.81
C ILE A 161 -4.27 4.84 6.62
N THR A 162 -4.76 3.62 6.83
CA THR A 162 -5.18 2.75 5.73
C THR A 162 -6.51 3.18 5.11
N ILE A 163 -7.46 3.69 5.91
CA ILE A 163 -8.75 4.16 5.38
C ILE A 163 -8.59 5.44 4.54
N PRO A 164 -8.00 6.54 5.05
CA PRO A 164 -7.79 7.73 4.23
C PRO A 164 -6.91 7.47 3.01
N GLY A 165 -5.88 6.63 3.14
CA GLY A 165 -5.04 6.23 2.01
C GLY A 165 -5.84 5.51 0.92
N THR A 166 -6.69 4.56 1.31
CA THR A 166 -7.59 3.85 0.37
C THR A 166 -8.56 4.82 -0.32
N LEU A 167 -9.19 5.72 0.44
CA LEU A 167 -10.11 6.71 -0.12
C LEU A 167 -9.41 7.65 -1.09
N PHE A 168 -8.19 8.09 -0.77
CA PHE A 168 -7.37 8.89 -1.66
C PHE A 168 -7.06 8.14 -2.97
N ALA A 169 -6.62 6.86 -2.89
CA ALA A 169 -6.31 6.05 -4.06
C ALA A 169 -7.53 5.89 -4.98
N LEU A 170 -8.71 5.58 -4.43
CA LEU A 170 -9.96 5.45 -5.18
C LEU A 170 -10.36 6.78 -5.85
N LEU A 171 -10.27 7.89 -5.10
CA LEU A 171 -10.54 9.21 -5.64
C LEU A 171 -9.57 9.57 -6.77
N PHE A 172 -8.27 9.36 -6.55
CA PHE A 172 -7.25 9.66 -7.54
C PHE A 172 -7.43 8.83 -8.81
N ALA A 173 -7.69 7.53 -8.69
CA ALA A 173 -7.96 6.64 -9.81
C ALA A 173 -9.25 7.01 -10.57
N SER A 174 -10.27 7.58 -9.89
CA SER A 174 -11.47 8.08 -10.53
C SER A 174 -11.24 9.38 -11.32
N LEU A 175 -10.22 10.16 -10.96
CA LEU A 175 -9.84 11.38 -11.67
C LEU A 175 -8.93 11.10 -12.86
N THR A 176 -8.07 10.09 -12.76
CA THR A 176 -7.11 9.73 -13.81
C THR A 176 -6.69 8.27 -13.75
N ILE A 177 -6.74 7.60 -14.89
CA ILE A 177 -6.18 6.25 -15.06
C ILE A 177 -4.64 6.27 -15.12
N ASN A 178 -4.05 7.43 -15.39
CA ASN A 178 -2.61 7.58 -15.54
C ASN A 178 -1.79 7.43 -14.25
N GLY A 179 -2.44 7.11 -13.13
CA GLY A 179 -1.76 6.75 -11.87
C GLY A 179 -1.26 5.31 -11.81
N PHE A 180 -1.68 4.44 -12.73
CA PHE A 180 -1.24 3.04 -12.79
C PHE A 180 0.04 2.88 -13.60
N MET A 181 0.85 1.89 -13.22
CA MET A 181 2.13 1.59 -13.87
C MET A 181 1.96 1.12 -15.32
N PRO A 182 2.94 1.37 -16.19
CA PRO A 182 2.89 0.95 -17.59
C PRO A 182 3.09 -0.56 -17.71
N THR A 183 2.38 -1.16 -18.65
CA THR A 183 2.56 -2.55 -19.05
C THR A 183 2.86 -2.59 -20.54
N SER A 184 3.85 -3.38 -20.95
CA SER A 184 4.23 -3.50 -22.35
C SER A 184 3.55 -4.70 -22.99
N LEU A 185 3.09 -4.52 -24.25
CA LEU A 185 2.55 -5.58 -25.06
C LEU A 185 3.26 -5.65 -26.41
N PRO A 186 3.84 -6.79 -26.78
CA PRO A 186 4.29 -7.00 -28.16
C PRO A 186 3.07 -7.20 -29.07
N ILE A 187 2.86 -6.33 -30.04
CA ILE A 187 1.81 -6.43 -31.04
C ILE A 187 2.45 -6.70 -32.40
N GLY A 188 2.14 -7.86 -33.00
CA GLY A 188 2.55 -8.21 -34.36
C GLY A 188 4.06 -8.27 -34.59
N GLY A 189 4.84 -8.66 -33.58
CA GLY A 189 6.31 -8.73 -33.67
C GLY A 189 7.02 -7.38 -33.67
N GLN A 190 6.26 -6.30 -33.49
CA GLN A 190 6.82 -4.95 -33.29
C GLN A 190 6.95 -4.65 -31.79
N PRO A 191 7.94 -3.83 -31.39
CA PRO A 191 8.10 -3.45 -30.01
C PRO A 191 6.89 -2.67 -29.50
N THR A 192 6.34 -3.15 -28.50
CA THR A 192 5.56 -2.70 -27.36
C THR A 192 4.68 -1.46 -27.49
N VAL A 193 3.38 -1.69 -27.39
CA VAL A 193 2.40 -0.67 -27.01
C VAL A 193 2.34 -0.64 -25.49
N PHE A 194 2.51 0.58 -24.91
CA PHE A 194 2.38 0.78 -23.47
C PHE A 194 0.93 1.05 -23.10
N LEU A 195 0.42 0.29 -22.15
CA LEU A 195 -0.89 0.45 -21.58
C LEU A 195 -0.76 0.57 -20.05
N GLN A 196 -1.73 1.23 -19.42
CA GLN A 196 -1.82 1.22 -17.97
C GLN A 196 -2.13 -0.19 -17.46
N SER A 197 -1.53 -0.57 -16.33
CA SER A 197 -1.82 -1.81 -15.65
C SER A 197 -3.20 -1.72 -14.98
N THR A 198 -4.23 -2.13 -15.70
CA THR A 198 -5.61 -2.12 -15.24
C THR A 198 -6.04 -3.49 -14.72
N PHE A 199 -7.33 -3.64 -14.36
CA PHE A 199 -7.88 -4.94 -13.94
C PHE A 199 -7.95 -5.99 -15.08
N SER A 200 -7.93 -5.56 -16.33
CA SER A 200 -7.85 -6.47 -17.48
C SER A 200 -6.43 -6.94 -17.71
N MET A 201 -6.28 -8.18 -18.20
CA MET A 201 -4.98 -8.65 -18.65
C MET A 201 -4.52 -7.80 -19.83
N PRO A 202 -3.23 -7.42 -19.93
CA PRO A 202 -2.75 -6.52 -20.97
C PRO A 202 -3.01 -6.98 -22.40
N TRP A 203 -3.06 -8.29 -22.63
CA TRP A 203 -3.32 -8.91 -23.93
C TRP A 203 -4.79 -9.19 -24.23
N LEU A 204 -5.68 -8.98 -23.27
CA LEU A 204 -7.11 -9.11 -23.46
C LEU A 204 -7.73 -7.72 -23.54
N PRO A 205 -8.54 -7.43 -24.56
CA PRO A 205 -9.33 -6.21 -24.56
C PRO A 205 -10.23 -6.19 -23.33
N VAL A 206 -10.48 -4.99 -22.80
CA VAL A 206 -11.41 -4.83 -21.69
C VAL A 206 -12.75 -5.43 -22.08
N ASP A 207 -13.16 -6.48 -21.39
CA ASP A 207 -14.42 -7.17 -21.68
C ASP A 207 -15.58 -6.17 -21.61
N PRO A 208 -16.42 -6.05 -22.64
CA PRO A 208 -17.55 -5.14 -22.68
C PRO A 208 -18.48 -5.23 -21.46
N LYS A 209 -18.53 -6.39 -20.80
CA LYS A 209 -19.33 -6.58 -19.57
C LYS A 209 -18.95 -5.61 -18.44
N TRP A 210 -17.68 -5.14 -18.38
CA TRP A 210 -17.22 -4.21 -17.35
C TRP A 210 -17.76 -2.80 -17.51
N TRP A 211 -18.25 -2.47 -18.71
CA TRP A 211 -18.96 -1.22 -19.02
C TRP A 211 -20.46 -1.31 -18.80
N THR A 212 -20.97 -2.49 -18.43
CA THR A 212 -22.39 -2.73 -18.17
C THR A 212 -22.68 -2.74 -16.67
N ARG A 213 -23.94 -3.07 -16.33
CA ARG A 213 -24.38 -3.27 -14.94
C ARG A 213 -23.53 -4.27 -14.16
N THR A 214 -22.93 -5.24 -14.83
CA THR A 214 -22.03 -6.22 -14.18
C THR A 214 -20.83 -5.52 -13.56
N GLY A 215 -20.18 -4.60 -14.27
CA GLY A 215 -19.06 -3.81 -13.73
C GLY A 215 -19.48 -2.96 -12.55
N LEU A 216 -20.62 -2.25 -12.66
CA LEU A 216 -21.17 -1.45 -11.57
C LEU A 216 -21.45 -2.31 -10.33
N MET A 217 -22.14 -3.44 -10.49
CA MET A 217 -22.44 -4.33 -9.37
C MET A 217 -21.15 -4.88 -8.71
N THR A 218 -20.14 -5.22 -9.50
CA THR A 218 -18.84 -5.65 -8.98
C THR A 218 -18.22 -4.53 -8.14
N GLY A 219 -18.17 -3.30 -8.62
CA GLY A 219 -17.63 -2.16 -7.87
C GLY A 219 -18.39 -1.90 -6.57
N LEU A 220 -19.73 -1.90 -6.60
CA LEU A 220 -20.57 -1.73 -5.43
C LEU A 220 -20.41 -2.87 -4.40
N LEU A 221 -20.24 -4.12 -4.87
CA LEU A 221 -19.99 -5.28 -4.01
C LEU A 221 -18.61 -5.19 -3.33
N ILE A 222 -17.57 -4.83 -4.08
CA ILE A 222 -16.22 -4.64 -3.52
C ILE A 222 -16.25 -3.56 -2.45
N TRP A 223 -16.84 -2.41 -2.74
CA TRP A 223 -16.97 -1.30 -1.80
C TRP A 223 -17.74 -1.70 -0.53
N SER A 224 -18.89 -2.36 -0.71
CA SER A 224 -19.69 -2.83 0.42
C SER A 224 -18.97 -3.88 1.25
N GLY A 225 -18.25 -4.80 0.59
CA GLY A 225 -17.40 -5.80 1.24
C GLY A 225 -16.27 -5.18 2.05
N TRP A 226 -15.61 -4.14 1.52
CA TRP A 226 -14.56 -3.42 2.22
C TRP A 226 -15.11 -2.66 3.43
N CYS A 227 -16.20 -1.91 3.29
CA CYS A 227 -16.86 -1.25 4.43
C CYS A 227 -17.32 -2.25 5.49
N PHE A 228 -17.88 -3.40 5.10
CA PHE A 228 -18.24 -4.47 6.03
C PHE A 228 -17.01 -5.06 6.71
N ALA A 229 -15.89 -5.17 5.99
CA ALA A 229 -14.64 -5.65 6.54
C ALA A 229 -14.05 -4.74 7.63
N LEU A 230 -14.28 -3.44 7.56
CA LEU A 230 -13.88 -2.45 8.56
C LEU A 230 -14.80 -2.43 9.81
N ALA A 231 -16.00 -3.02 9.73
CA ALA A 231 -16.91 -3.07 10.85
C ALA A 231 -16.36 -3.96 11.99
N ASP A 232 -16.63 -3.59 13.24
CA ASP A 232 -16.14 -4.34 14.39
C ASP A 232 -16.71 -5.79 14.42
N ARG A 233 -15.84 -6.75 14.21
CA ARG A 233 -16.16 -8.16 14.02
C ARG A 233 -16.32 -8.95 15.29
N ARG A 234 -15.84 -8.47 16.43
CA ARG A 234 -15.90 -9.22 17.70
C ARG A 234 -17.31 -9.54 18.09
N LEU A 235 -18.26 -8.70 17.67
CA LEU A 235 -19.69 -8.91 17.87
C LEU A 235 -20.32 -9.86 16.84
N ILE A 236 -19.81 -9.89 15.60
CA ILE A 236 -20.42 -10.60 14.47
C ILE A 236 -20.08 -12.10 14.49
N LEU A 237 -18.82 -12.46 14.72
CA LEU A 237 -18.35 -13.84 14.56
C LEU A 237 -18.62 -14.77 15.73
N ARG A 238 -18.93 -14.24 16.93
CA ARG A 238 -19.13 -15.07 18.14
C ARG A 238 -20.50 -15.75 18.26
N ARG A 239 -21.53 -15.33 17.51
CA ARG A 239 -22.93 -15.78 17.74
C ARG A 239 -23.71 -16.24 16.49
N GLY A 240 -23.05 -16.48 15.34
CA GLY A 240 -23.68 -16.97 14.10
C GLY A 240 -24.28 -15.88 13.21
N MET A 241 -24.47 -16.19 11.92
CA MET A 241 -24.85 -15.22 10.88
C MET A 241 -26.19 -14.50 11.11
N ALA A 242 -27.20 -15.18 11.65
CA ALA A 242 -28.51 -14.56 11.89
C ALA A 242 -28.47 -13.46 12.96
N LYS A 243 -27.70 -13.67 14.03
CA LYS A 243 -27.49 -12.65 15.08
C LYS A 243 -26.49 -11.57 14.65
N ALA A 244 -25.62 -11.86 13.70
CA ALA A 244 -24.69 -10.89 13.14
C ALA A 244 -25.43 -9.71 12.49
N ILE A 245 -26.50 -9.96 11.74
CA ILE A 245 -27.32 -8.93 11.10
C ILE A 245 -28.05 -8.08 12.14
N GLU A 246 -28.61 -8.73 13.18
CA GLU A 246 -29.30 -8.02 14.26
C GLU A 246 -28.35 -7.12 15.06
N TYR A 247 -27.14 -7.61 15.39
CA TYR A 247 -26.12 -6.82 16.06
C TYR A 247 -25.53 -5.74 15.17
N PHE A 248 -25.41 -6.00 13.86
CA PHE A 248 -25.01 -5.01 12.87
C PHE A 248 -26.02 -3.84 12.86
N CYS A 249 -27.30 -4.13 12.72
CA CYS A 249 -28.34 -3.10 12.74
C CYS A 249 -28.40 -2.35 14.08
N ALA A 250 -28.25 -3.05 15.20
CA ALA A 250 -28.21 -2.44 16.54
C ALA A 250 -26.96 -1.58 16.74
N GLY A 251 -25.80 -2.00 16.19
CA GLY A 251 -24.53 -1.26 16.21
C GLY A 251 -24.63 0.06 15.46
N LEU A 252 -25.26 0.06 14.28
CA LEU A 252 -25.49 1.26 13.46
C LEU A 252 -26.23 2.38 14.22
N VAL A 253 -27.09 2.00 15.16
CA VAL A 253 -27.87 2.98 15.94
C VAL A 253 -27.10 3.47 17.18
N ARG A 254 -26.31 2.60 17.82
CA ARG A 254 -25.70 2.85 19.14
C ARG A 254 -24.29 3.41 19.14
N HIS A 255 -23.46 3.11 18.14
CA HIS A 255 -22.06 3.50 18.12
C HIS A 255 -21.75 4.59 17.10
N PRO A 256 -21.05 5.69 17.48
CA PRO A 256 -20.72 6.79 16.57
C PRO A 256 -19.81 6.36 15.41
N THR A 257 -18.90 5.42 15.63
CA THR A 257 -18.01 4.84 14.61
C THR A 257 -18.79 4.13 13.50
N TRP A 258 -19.89 3.47 13.83
CA TRP A 258 -20.75 2.81 12.84
C TRP A 258 -21.55 3.81 12.00
N LYS A 259 -21.92 4.94 12.56
CA LYS A 259 -22.58 6.03 11.82
C LYS A 259 -21.62 6.65 10.79
N LEU A 260 -20.35 6.84 11.18
CA LEU A 260 -19.33 7.29 10.27
C LEU A 260 -19.10 6.28 9.12
N LEU A 261 -18.99 5.00 9.45
CA LEU A 261 -18.81 3.93 8.46
C LEU A 261 -20.00 3.81 7.51
N LEU A 262 -21.23 3.95 8.03
CA LEU A 262 -22.45 4.02 7.22
C LEU A 262 -22.41 5.24 6.28
N GLY A 263 -21.99 6.39 6.78
CA GLY A 263 -21.81 7.60 5.97
C GLY A 263 -20.80 7.38 4.84
N ILE A 264 -19.64 6.82 5.14
CA ILE A 264 -18.60 6.46 4.15
C ILE A 264 -19.17 5.48 3.11
N TRP A 265 -19.88 4.45 3.56
CA TRP A 265 -20.51 3.47 2.67
C TRP A 265 -21.52 4.13 1.71
N LEU A 266 -22.44 4.93 2.20
CA LEU A 266 -23.46 5.62 1.38
C LEU A 266 -22.82 6.61 0.39
N VAL A 267 -21.87 7.43 0.85
CA VAL A 267 -21.14 8.37 -0.01
C VAL A 267 -20.40 7.61 -1.12
N GLY A 268 -19.75 6.50 -0.79
CA GLY A 268 -19.06 5.68 -1.78
C GLY A 268 -20.00 5.03 -2.79
N LEU A 269 -21.18 4.52 -2.38
CA LEU A 269 -22.16 4.00 -3.31
C LEU A 269 -22.60 5.07 -4.33
N VAL A 270 -22.87 6.29 -3.86
CA VAL A 270 -23.24 7.42 -4.72
C VAL A 270 -22.08 7.80 -5.64
N ALA A 271 -20.86 7.96 -5.09
CA ALA A 271 -19.67 8.34 -5.85
C ALA A 271 -19.35 7.31 -6.96
N ILE A 272 -19.37 6.01 -6.64
CA ILE A 272 -19.16 4.94 -7.62
C ILE A 272 -20.21 5.00 -8.74
N SER A 273 -21.48 5.22 -8.39
CA SER A 273 -22.56 5.33 -9.37
C SER A 273 -22.40 6.56 -10.27
N ILE A 274 -21.95 7.69 -9.72
CA ILE A 274 -21.66 8.91 -10.50
C ILE A 274 -20.51 8.65 -11.47
N VAL A 275 -19.38 8.10 -11.00
CA VAL A 275 -18.22 7.81 -11.85
C VAL A 275 -18.56 6.79 -12.94
N TYR A 276 -19.38 5.79 -12.61
CA TYR A 276 -19.91 4.86 -13.62
C TYR A 276 -20.74 5.58 -14.69
N SER A 277 -21.54 6.58 -14.31
CA SER A 277 -22.36 7.36 -15.25
C SER A 277 -21.51 8.27 -16.15
N ILE A 278 -20.37 8.76 -15.64
CA ILE A 278 -19.37 9.49 -16.45
C ILE A 278 -18.73 8.55 -17.46
N GLY A 279 -18.45 7.30 -17.04
CA GLY A 279 -17.89 6.26 -17.90
C GLY A 279 -16.42 6.48 -18.27
N ASP A 280 -16.05 5.95 -19.45
CA ASP A 280 -14.72 6.09 -20.07
C ASP A 280 -13.54 5.75 -19.12
N THR A 281 -12.43 6.44 -19.23
CA THR A 281 -11.21 6.24 -18.44
C THR A 281 -11.43 6.45 -16.94
N HIS A 282 -12.36 7.29 -16.55
CA HIS A 282 -12.74 7.53 -15.16
C HIS A 282 -13.29 6.28 -14.48
N TRP A 283 -14.22 5.61 -15.14
CA TRP A 283 -14.78 4.35 -14.67
C TRP A 283 -13.74 3.23 -14.65
N LEU A 284 -12.96 3.12 -15.72
CA LEU A 284 -11.91 2.09 -15.81
C LEU A 284 -10.87 2.27 -14.70
N GLY A 285 -10.44 3.50 -14.42
CA GLY A 285 -9.52 3.81 -13.34
C GLY A 285 -10.08 3.43 -11.98
N LEU A 286 -11.31 3.87 -11.65
CA LEU A 286 -11.94 3.55 -10.37
C LEU A 286 -12.16 2.05 -10.21
N LEU A 287 -12.65 1.36 -11.23
CA LEU A 287 -12.88 -0.09 -11.16
C LEU A 287 -11.57 -0.86 -11.00
N SER A 288 -10.49 -0.42 -11.67
CA SER A 288 -9.15 -1.00 -11.52
C SER A 288 -8.63 -0.86 -10.09
N SER A 289 -8.82 0.31 -9.48
CA SER A 289 -8.46 0.58 -8.09
C SER A 289 -9.29 -0.26 -7.11
N LEU A 290 -10.61 -0.37 -7.33
CA LEU A 290 -11.48 -1.23 -6.51
C LEU A 290 -11.09 -2.71 -6.60
N ILE A 291 -10.75 -3.21 -7.79
CA ILE A 291 -10.28 -4.59 -7.96
C ILE A 291 -8.90 -4.77 -7.32
N GLY A 292 -8.01 -3.78 -7.45
CA GLY A 292 -6.73 -3.77 -6.76
C GLY A 292 -6.88 -3.86 -5.23
N LEU A 293 -7.80 -3.07 -4.66
CA LEU A 293 -8.18 -3.13 -3.25
C LEU A 293 -8.66 -4.54 -2.85
N ALA A 294 -9.58 -5.11 -3.64
CA ALA A 294 -10.18 -6.41 -3.35
C ALA A 294 -9.15 -7.54 -3.44
N VAL A 295 -8.29 -7.53 -4.46
CA VAL A 295 -7.27 -8.57 -4.66
C VAL A 295 -6.15 -8.43 -3.64
N GLY A 296 -5.59 -7.22 -3.46
CA GLY A 296 -4.53 -6.97 -2.49
C GLY A 296 -4.93 -7.37 -1.07
N GLY A 297 -6.05 -6.83 -0.59
CA GLY A 297 -6.59 -7.21 0.72
C GLY A 297 -7.07 -8.65 0.78
N GLY A 298 -7.69 -9.16 -0.28
CA GLY A 298 -8.25 -10.50 -0.37
C GLY A 298 -7.20 -11.61 -0.26
N VAL A 299 -6.04 -11.45 -0.90
CA VAL A 299 -4.92 -12.41 -0.82
C VAL A 299 -4.44 -12.55 0.64
N VAL A 300 -4.15 -11.44 1.29
CA VAL A 300 -3.70 -11.44 2.69
C VAL A 300 -4.79 -11.97 3.62
N TRP A 301 -6.05 -11.59 3.37
CA TRP A 301 -7.19 -12.07 4.15
C TRP A 301 -7.41 -13.58 4.02
N ALA A 302 -7.30 -14.14 2.81
CA ALA A 302 -7.41 -15.58 2.57
C ALA A 302 -6.31 -16.35 3.32
N ILE A 303 -5.06 -15.89 3.25
CA ILE A 303 -3.94 -16.48 3.98
C ILE A 303 -4.18 -16.41 5.48
N ARG A 304 -4.60 -15.23 6.00
CA ARG A 304 -4.95 -15.05 7.41
C ARG A 304 -6.02 -16.04 7.86
N LEU A 305 -7.09 -16.24 7.08
CA LEU A 305 -8.16 -17.18 7.41
C LEU A 305 -7.65 -18.61 7.46
N ILE A 306 -6.93 -19.03 6.42
CA ILE A 306 -6.42 -20.42 6.32
C ILE A 306 -5.42 -20.71 7.44
N ALA A 307 -4.44 -19.80 7.63
CA ALA A 307 -3.42 -19.98 8.66
C ALA A 307 -4.02 -19.95 10.08
N SER A 308 -4.91 -19.00 10.37
CA SER A 308 -5.56 -18.91 11.69
C SER A 308 -6.45 -20.13 11.98
N SER A 309 -7.19 -20.60 10.98
CA SER A 309 -8.04 -21.80 11.11
C SER A 309 -7.18 -23.05 11.33
N ALA A 310 -6.09 -23.20 10.60
CA ALA A 310 -5.18 -24.33 10.72
C ALA A 310 -4.43 -24.34 12.04
N MET A 311 -3.91 -23.18 12.50
CA MET A 311 -3.14 -23.09 13.75
C MET A 311 -4.01 -22.97 14.99
N GLY A 312 -5.29 -22.54 14.86
CA GLY A 312 -6.20 -22.30 15.98
C GLY A 312 -5.86 -21.06 16.82
N VAL A 313 -4.98 -20.21 16.32
CA VAL A 313 -4.60 -18.91 16.88
C VAL A 313 -4.57 -17.87 15.76
N GLU A 314 -4.71 -16.60 16.10
CA GLU A 314 -4.62 -15.54 15.11
C GLU A 314 -3.19 -15.48 14.53
N ALA A 315 -3.07 -15.74 13.23
CA ALA A 315 -1.78 -15.89 12.56
C ALA A 315 -1.21 -14.54 12.07
N MET A 316 -2.09 -13.57 11.80
CA MET A 316 -1.74 -12.29 11.18
C MET A 316 -2.73 -11.22 11.60
N GLY A 317 -2.27 -9.99 11.79
CA GLY A 317 -3.12 -8.84 12.11
C GLY A 317 -4.11 -8.50 10.98
N PHE A 318 -5.21 -7.84 11.33
CA PHE A 318 -6.12 -7.32 10.31
C PHE A 318 -5.57 -6.06 9.63
N GLY A 319 -4.70 -5.34 10.32
CA GLY A 319 -3.99 -4.18 9.77
C GLY A 319 -3.19 -4.51 8.49
N ASP A 320 -2.60 -5.72 8.41
CA ASP A 320 -1.92 -6.18 7.19
C ASP A 320 -2.87 -6.32 6.00
N VAL A 321 -4.11 -6.76 6.26
CA VAL A 321 -5.17 -6.86 5.24
C VAL A 321 -5.57 -5.49 4.72
N THR A 322 -5.80 -4.52 5.63
CA THR A 322 -6.18 -3.15 5.25
C THR A 322 -5.03 -2.41 4.58
N LEU A 323 -3.78 -2.65 4.99
CA LEU A 323 -2.58 -2.12 4.34
C LEU A 323 -2.47 -2.60 2.90
N MET A 324 -2.58 -3.92 2.66
CA MET A 324 -2.50 -4.46 1.30
C MET A 324 -3.70 -4.08 0.44
N ALA A 325 -4.87 -3.90 1.03
CA ALA A 325 -6.02 -3.34 0.34
C ALA A 325 -5.74 -1.90 -0.13
N MET A 326 -5.16 -1.05 0.73
CA MET A 326 -4.72 0.29 0.39
C MET A 326 -3.66 0.26 -0.73
N ILE A 327 -2.60 -0.52 -0.56
CA ILE A 327 -1.55 -0.67 -1.58
C ILE A 327 -2.17 -1.08 -2.93
N GLY A 328 -3.02 -2.12 -2.93
CA GLY A 328 -3.69 -2.57 -4.14
C GLY A 328 -4.56 -1.52 -4.82
N ALA A 329 -5.20 -0.64 -4.05
CA ALA A 329 -5.96 0.49 -4.59
C ALA A 329 -5.05 1.51 -5.31
N PHE A 330 -3.82 1.72 -4.84
CA PHE A 330 -2.84 2.62 -5.48
C PHE A 330 -2.21 2.03 -6.74
N VAL A 331 -1.70 0.79 -6.64
CA VAL A 331 -0.83 0.24 -7.69
C VAL A 331 -1.54 -0.77 -8.61
N GLY A 332 -2.79 -1.11 -8.31
CA GLY A 332 -3.53 -2.13 -9.04
C GLY A 332 -3.23 -3.56 -8.55
N TRP A 333 -4.05 -4.51 -9.01
CA TRP A 333 -4.01 -5.89 -8.50
C TRP A 333 -2.72 -6.63 -8.87
N GLN A 334 -2.17 -6.41 -10.07
CA GLN A 334 -0.95 -7.07 -10.54
C GLN A 334 0.23 -6.74 -9.62
N ALA A 335 0.46 -5.45 -9.40
CA ALA A 335 1.54 -4.99 -8.55
C ALA A 335 1.32 -5.36 -7.07
N ALA A 336 0.08 -5.35 -6.58
CA ALA A 336 -0.22 -5.78 -5.22
C ALA A 336 0.11 -7.25 -4.99
N VAL A 337 -0.24 -8.12 -5.94
CA VAL A 337 0.12 -9.56 -5.90
C VAL A 337 1.63 -9.74 -5.92
N MET A 338 2.34 -9.03 -6.81
CA MET A 338 3.80 -9.07 -6.89
C MET A 338 4.45 -8.59 -5.58
N ALA A 339 3.97 -7.47 -5.03
CA ALA A 339 4.45 -6.93 -3.75
C ALA A 339 4.32 -7.96 -2.63
N PHE A 340 3.19 -8.66 -2.57
CA PHE A 340 2.97 -9.74 -1.61
C PHE A 340 3.99 -10.88 -1.79
N PHE A 341 4.25 -11.32 -3.02
CA PHE A 341 5.23 -12.38 -3.29
C PHE A 341 6.68 -11.93 -3.09
N LEU A 342 6.98 -10.64 -3.23
CA LEU A 342 8.31 -10.09 -2.94
C LEU A 342 8.53 -9.80 -1.44
N ALA A 343 7.47 -9.66 -0.65
CA ALA A 343 7.55 -9.39 0.78
C ALA A 343 8.41 -10.42 1.58
N PRO A 344 8.33 -11.73 1.35
CA PRO A 344 9.21 -12.70 2.03
C PRO A 344 10.69 -12.50 1.74
N PHE A 345 11.06 -12.10 0.53
CA PHE A 345 12.46 -11.82 0.18
C PHE A 345 12.96 -10.56 0.89
N ALA A 346 12.13 -9.51 0.94
CA ALA A 346 12.39 -8.33 1.74
C ALA A 346 12.51 -8.68 3.23
N ALA A 347 11.65 -9.57 3.73
CA ALA A 347 11.67 -10.03 5.11
C ALA A 347 13.01 -10.70 5.47
N ILE A 348 13.53 -11.58 4.62
CA ILE A 348 14.81 -12.24 4.86
C ILE A 348 15.93 -11.19 5.01
N ALA A 349 16.00 -10.20 4.11
CA ALA A 349 17.01 -9.15 4.16
C ALA A 349 16.86 -8.28 5.43
N ILE A 350 15.65 -7.87 5.77
CA ILE A 350 15.37 -7.01 6.94
C ILE A 350 15.64 -7.77 8.23
N VAL A 351 15.21 -9.05 8.35
CA VAL A 351 15.43 -9.87 9.55
C VAL A 351 16.93 -10.12 9.76
N LEU A 352 17.69 -10.41 8.70
CA LEU A 352 19.14 -10.56 8.81
C LEU A 352 19.81 -9.27 9.32
N LEU A 353 19.42 -8.12 8.77
CA LEU A 353 19.93 -6.82 9.21
C LEU A 353 19.55 -6.54 10.67
N GLN A 354 18.29 -6.78 11.03
CA GLN A 354 17.80 -6.58 12.38
C GLN A 354 18.48 -7.50 13.40
N TYR A 355 18.70 -8.78 13.05
CA TYR A 355 19.41 -9.73 13.90
C TYR A 355 20.83 -9.27 14.19
N ILE A 356 21.52 -8.72 13.18
CA ILE A 356 22.88 -8.17 13.34
C ILE A 356 22.88 -6.97 14.29
N VAL A 357 21.87 -6.08 14.19
CA VAL A 357 21.83 -4.80 14.94
C VAL A 357 21.22 -4.94 16.34
N THR A 358 20.10 -5.65 16.47
CA THR A 358 19.30 -5.62 17.71
C THR A 358 19.23 -6.96 18.45
N ARG A 359 19.57 -8.06 17.78
CA ARG A 359 19.43 -9.45 18.31
C ARG A 359 18.01 -9.82 18.77
N GLN A 360 16.99 -9.07 18.37
CA GLN A 360 15.61 -9.34 18.72
C GLN A 360 14.85 -9.96 17.53
N PRO A 361 14.18 -11.13 17.69
CA PRO A 361 13.55 -11.85 16.57
C PRO A 361 12.11 -11.40 16.27
N ARG A 362 11.61 -10.33 16.88
CA ARG A 362 10.21 -9.89 16.69
C ARG A 362 10.14 -8.89 15.57
N VAL A 363 9.53 -9.29 14.46
CA VAL A 363 9.37 -8.42 13.30
C VAL A 363 7.92 -8.48 12.82
N PRO A 364 7.24 -7.33 12.79
CA PRO A 364 5.88 -7.23 12.27
C PRO A 364 5.86 -7.43 10.75
N PHE A 365 4.71 -7.86 10.21
CA PHE A 365 4.61 -8.22 8.80
C PHE A 365 4.43 -7.01 7.87
N GLY A 366 3.82 -5.93 8.35
CA GLY A 366 3.57 -4.69 7.58
C GLY A 366 4.80 -4.09 6.90
N PRO A 367 5.94 -3.92 7.60
CA PRO A 367 7.18 -3.44 7.00
C PRO A 367 7.65 -4.25 5.80
N TYR A 368 7.44 -5.57 5.80
CA TYR A 368 7.82 -6.44 4.68
C TYR A 368 6.91 -6.23 3.48
N LEU A 369 5.61 -6.03 3.71
CA LEU A 369 4.65 -5.69 2.66
C LEU A 369 5.00 -4.35 2.01
N CYS A 370 5.35 -3.35 2.81
CA CYS A 370 5.81 -2.04 2.32
C CYS A 370 7.12 -2.15 1.53
N ALA A 371 8.09 -2.93 2.02
CA ALA A 371 9.34 -3.18 1.31
C ALA A 371 9.13 -3.98 0.03
N GLY A 372 8.26 -5.01 0.04
CA GLY A 372 7.84 -5.75 -1.14
C GLY A 372 7.19 -4.86 -2.19
N THR A 373 6.37 -3.89 -1.75
CA THR A 373 5.77 -2.87 -2.63
C THR A 373 6.84 -1.97 -3.25
N ALA A 374 7.80 -1.49 -2.46
CA ALA A 374 8.91 -0.68 -2.97
C ALA A 374 9.76 -1.46 -3.98
N LEU A 375 10.08 -2.74 -3.69
CA LEU A 375 10.78 -3.62 -4.61
C LEU A 375 9.99 -3.85 -5.91
N THR A 376 8.66 -3.96 -5.82
CA THR A 376 7.79 -4.08 -7.01
C THR A 376 7.84 -2.84 -7.87
N VAL A 377 7.77 -1.65 -7.28
CA VAL A 377 7.86 -0.38 -8.03
C VAL A 377 9.23 -0.23 -8.69
N ILE A 378 10.32 -0.46 -7.93
CA ILE A 378 11.69 -0.34 -8.45
C ILE A 378 12.00 -1.43 -9.49
N GLY A 379 11.52 -2.64 -9.29
CA GLY A 379 11.73 -3.77 -10.18
C GLY A 379 10.62 -3.97 -11.22
N TRP A 380 9.72 -2.99 -11.43
CA TRP A 380 8.51 -3.19 -12.22
C TRP A 380 8.76 -3.76 -13.61
N ASP A 381 9.69 -3.18 -14.35
CA ASP A 381 9.99 -3.68 -15.68
C ASP A 381 10.51 -5.12 -15.66
N ALA A 382 11.56 -5.39 -14.86
CA ALA A 382 12.16 -6.71 -14.78
C ALA A 382 11.19 -7.77 -14.28
N VAL A 383 10.41 -7.48 -13.24
CA VAL A 383 9.52 -8.46 -12.61
C VAL A 383 8.19 -8.57 -13.36
N SER A 384 7.60 -7.46 -13.79
CA SER A 384 6.31 -7.47 -14.47
C SER A 384 6.45 -7.81 -15.95
N ASN A 385 7.18 -6.98 -16.71
CA ASN A 385 7.19 -7.09 -18.17
C ASN A 385 8.04 -8.27 -18.66
N GLN A 386 9.19 -8.52 -18.02
CA GLN A 386 10.11 -9.56 -18.48
C GLN A 386 9.79 -10.94 -17.90
N TRP A 387 9.23 -11.03 -16.70
CA TRP A 387 9.00 -12.31 -16.04
C TRP A 387 7.51 -12.64 -15.84
N LEU A 388 6.72 -11.80 -15.18
CA LEU A 388 5.35 -12.14 -14.80
C LEU A 388 4.43 -12.23 -16.02
N MET A 389 4.42 -11.23 -16.89
CA MET A 389 3.48 -11.16 -18.01
C MET A 389 3.68 -12.31 -19.02
N PRO A 390 4.90 -12.66 -19.45
CA PRO A 390 5.11 -13.81 -20.32
C PRO A 390 4.69 -15.14 -19.68
N ASN A 391 4.91 -15.30 -18.35
CA ASN A 391 4.50 -16.52 -17.65
C ASN A 391 2.99 -16.59 -17.45
N LEU A 392 2.31 -15.47 -17.20
CA LEU A 392 0.86 -15.43 -17.14
C LEU A 392 0.22 -15.77 -18.47
N ASP A 393 0.80 -15.30 -19.57
CA ASP A 393 0.34 -15.64 -20.93
C ASP A 393 0.51 -17.13 -21.21
N ALA A 394 1.67 -17.69 -20.87
CA ALA A 394 1.96 -19.11 -21.08
C ALA A 394 1.11 -20.04 -20.21
N LEU A 395 0.86 -19.70 -18.96
CA LEU A 395 0.15 -20.51 -17.97
C LEU A 395 -1.38 -20.29 -18.02
N GLY A 396 -1.83 -19.12 -18.46
CA GLY A 396 -3.25 -18.77 -18.52
C GLY A 396 -3.98 -19.00 -17.19
N SER A 397 -5.16 -19.64 -17.26
CA SER A 397 -5.97 -19.95 -16.08
C SER A 397 -5.35 -20.99 -15.13
N PHE A 398 -4.35 -21.75 -15.58
CA PHE A 398 -3.66 -22.74 -14.74
C PHE A 398 -3.03 -22.11 -13.50
N ILE A 399 -2.58 -20.86 -13.58
CA ILE A 399 -1.98 -20.13 -12.44
C ILE A 399 -2.97 -19.96 -11.28
N LEU A 400 -4.26 -19.78 -11.56
CA LEU A 400 -5.29 -19.70 -10.51
C LEU A 400 -5.43 -21.02 -9.76
N TRP A 401 -5.44 -22.14 -10.49
CA TRP A 401 -5.48 -23.48 -9.89
C TRP A 401 -4.23 -23.76 -9.09
N LEU A 402 -3.06 -23.34 -9.57
CA LEU A 402 -1.80 -23.44 -8.84
C LEU A 402 -1.84 -22.65 -7.52
N CYS A 403 -2.30 -21.40 -7.54
CA CYS A 403 -2.45 -20.59 -6.33
C CYS A 403 -3.43 -21.22 -5.34
N LEU A 404 -4.58 -21.71 -5.79
CA LEU A 404 -5.58 -22.36 -4.94
C LEU A 404 -5.04 -23.65 -4.31
N THR A 405 -4.32 -24.47 -5.10
CA THR A 405 -3.71 -25.70 -4.58
C THR A 405 -2.60 -25.39 -3.56
N MET A 406 -1.77 -24.38 -3.80
CA MET A 406 -0.74 -23.95 -2.84
C MET A 406 -1.35 -23.43 -1.54
N LEU A 407 -2.42 -22.64 -1.60
CA LEU A 407 -3.16 -22.19 -0.42
C LEU A 407 -3.75 -23.37 0.37
N GLY A 408 -4.33 -24.34 -0.31
CA GLY A 408 -4.85 -25.56 0.30
C GLY A 408 -3.75 -26.40 0.96
N LEU A 409 -2.62 -26.59 0.27
CA LEU A 409 -1.47 -27.31 0.79
C LEU A 409 -0.88 -26.65 2.02
N MET A 410 -0.75 -25.31 1.99
CA MET A 410 -0.32 -24.53 3.16
C MET A 410 -1.23 -24.77 4.37
N GLY A 411 -2.55 -24.75 4.18
CA GLY A 411 -3.52 -25.03 5.22
C GLY A 411 -3.34 -26.42 5.82
N VAL A 412 -3.18 -27.44 4.96
CA VAL A 412 -2.94 -28.83 5.39
C VAL A 412 -1.62 -28.94 6.18
N MET A 413 -0.54 -28.36 5.66
CA MET A 413 0.77 -28.37 6.34
C MET A 413 0.71 -27.72 7.74
N LEU A 414 0.06 -26.57 7.86
CA LEU A 414 -0.10 -25.88 9.15
C LEU A 414 -0.98 -26.67 10.11
N PHE A 415 -2.04 -27.30 9.61
CA PHE A 415 -2.89 -28.18 10.39
C PHE A 415 -2.12 -29.39 10.93
N VAL A 416 -1.37 -30.07 10.10
CA VAL A 416 -0.51 -31.22 10.47
C VAL A 416 0.55 -30.78 11.48
N TRP A 417 1.21 -29.63 11.23
CA TRP A 417 2.19 -29.06 12.16
C TRP A 417 1.61 -28.79 13.54
N ARG A 418 0.38 -28.24 13.61
CA ARG A 418 -0.31 -28.04 14.87
C ARG A 418 -0.49 -29.35 15.66
N HIS A 419 -0.91 -30.42 14.99
CA HIS A 419 -1.11 -31.73 15.65
C HIS A 419 0.21 -32.36 16.09
N ILE A 420 1.25 -32.25 15.28
CA ILE A 420 2.60 -32.69 15.64
C ILE A 420 3.09 -31.92 16.88
N LYS A 421 2.97 -30.59 16.87
CA LYS A 421 3.37 -29.75 18.01
C LYS A 421 2.58 -30.12 19.26
N GLN A 422 1.28 -30.33 19.19
CA GLN A 422 0.47 -30.79 20.30
C GLN A 422 0.92 -32.16 20.83
N ALA A 423 1.20 -33.11 19.93
CA ALA A 423 1.66 -34.45 20.32
C ALA A 423 3.03 -34.44 20.98
N ILE A 424 3.95 -33.57 20.57
CA ILE A 424 5.31 -33.48 21.11
C ILE A 424 5.36 -32.69 22.42
N PHE A 425 4.61 -31.58 22.54
CA PHE A 425 4.69 -30.66 23.66
C PHE A 425 3.51 -30.73 24.64
N SER A 426 2.58 -31.66 24.46
CA SER A 426 1.48 -31.93 25.42
C SER A 426 1.87 -32.82 26.59
N ARG A 427 3.18 -32.89 26.91
CA ARG A 427 3.67 -33.55 28.13
C ARG A 427 3.97 -32.55 29.21
#